data_e307113d6c59b3254d22bbe0ed9454ee
#
_entry.id   e307113d6c59b3254d22bbe0ed9454ee
#
_cell.length_a   1.000
_cell.length_b   1.000
_cell.length_c   1.000
_cell.angle_alpha   90.00
_cell.angle_beta   90.00
_cell.angle_gamma   90.00
#
_symmetry.space_group_name_H-M   'P 1'
#
loop_
_entity.id
_entity.type
_entity.pdbx_description
1 polymer ?
#
loop_
_entity_poly.entity_id
_entity_poly.type
_entity_poly.pdbx_seq_one_letter_code
_entity_poly.pdbx_strand_id
1 'polypeptide(L)'
;MIQQFQAIPLVQLVHPREQIRPIALTFLSGVALGVLAVTMGLTPLWGAVLAVLALLMVAAIPKWLIDRQRYGTPAMVLCILVATQGFHTVEHIAQWIQFHILRWPFFKASGLISPANAEWVHFVWNWAVLLTVIYLCRNGMRGIWAVL
;
A
#
# COMPACT_ATOMS: atom_id res chain seq x y z
N MET A 1 -0.15 -10.62 -26.05
CA MET A 1 -0.47 -10.19 -24.67
C MET A 1 0.70 -9.48 -23.95
N ILE A 2 1.95 -9.92 -24.16
CA ILE A 2 3.15 -9.35 -23.48
C ILE A 2 3.48 -7.90 -23.92
N GLN A 3 3.19 -7.51 -25.17
CA GLN A 3 3.47 -6.16 -25.68
C GLN A 3 2.56 -5.05 -25.09
N GLN A 4 1.35 -5.40 -24.66
CA GLN A 4 0.40 -4.40 -24.11
C GLN A 4 0.80 -3.92 -22.71
N PHE A 5 1.47 -4.77 -21.92
CA PHE A 5 1.86 -4.43 -20.55
C PHE A 5 2.91 -3.29 -20.47
N GLN A 6 3.84 -3.25 -21.44
CA GLN A 6 4.90 -2.23 -21.49
C GLN A 6 4.41 -0.84 -21.93
N ALA A 7 3.23 -0.76 -22.51
CA ALA A 7 2.68 0.49 -23.04
C ALA A 7 1.75 1.22 -22.04
N ILE A 8 1.46 0.64 -20.86
CA ILE A 8 0.55 1.25 -19.88
C ILE A 8 1.35 2.22 -19.01
N PRO A 9 1.04 3.53 -19.03
CA PRO A 9 1.68 4.48 -18.12
C PRO A 9 1.37 4.09 -16.66
N LEU A 10 2.39 4.15 -15.78
CA LEU A 10 2.24 3.84 -14.36
C LEU A 10 1.08 4.61 -13.71
N VAL A 11 0.94 5.89 -14.07
CA VAL A 11 -0.14 6.76 -13.60
C VAL A 11 -1.52 6.18 -13.92
N GLN A 12 -1.70 5.60 -15.12
CA GLN A 12 -2.98 4.96 -15.48
C GLN A 12 -3.24 3.68 -14.71
N LEU A 13 -2.19 2.93 -14.37
CA LEU A 13 -2.30 1.69 -13.60
C LEU A 13 -2.65 1.99 -12.14
N VAL A 14 -2.03 3.01 -11.54
CA VAL A 14 -2.24 3.36 -10.13
C VAL A 14 -3.51 4.19 -9.93
N HIS A 15 -3.96 4.95 -10.94
CA HIS A 15 -5.15 5.79 -10.84
C HIS A 15 -6.41 4.95 -10.55
N PRO A 16 -7.18 5.27 -9.50
CA PRO A 16 -8.34 4.48 -9.07
C PRO A 16 -9.55 4.56 -10.02
N ARG A 17 -9.51 5.42 -11.06
CA ARG A 17 -10.54 5.55 -12.12
C ARG A 17 -11.96 5.73 -11.57
N GLU A 18 -12.87 4.85 -12.00
CA GLU A 18 -14.27 4.83 -11.58
C GLU A 18 -14.45 4.53 -10.08
N GLN A 19 -13.42 3.94 -9.44
CA GLN A 19 -13.44 3.59 -8.03
C GLN A 19 -12.92 4.72 -7.11
N ILE A 20 -12.59 5.91 -7.65
CA ILE A 20 -12.04 7.01 -6.86
C ILE A 20 -13.01 7.46 -5.76
N ARG A 21 -14.30 7.53 -6.05
CA ARG A 21 -15.33 7.95 -5.08
C ARG A 21 -15.47 6.95 -3.93
N PRO A 22 -15.73 5.65 -4.16
CA PRO A 22 -15.83 4.68 -3.06
C PRO A 22 -14.53 4.57 -2.27
N ILE A 23 -13.36 4.60 -2.91
CA ILE A 23 -12.07 4.57 -2.20
C ILE A 23 -11.88 5.83 -1.35
N ALA A 24 -12.16 7.04 -1.89
CA ALA A 24 -12.05 8.29 -1.15
C ALA A 24 -13.05 8.35 0.02
N LEU A 25 -14.31 7.95 -0.18
CA LEU A 25 -15.31 7.89 0.88
C LEU A 25 -14.90 6.91 1.97
N THR A 26 -14.39 5.72 1.60
CA THR A 26 -13.89 4.73 2.56
C THR A 26 -12.71 5.29 3.35
N PHE A 27 -11.78 6.00 2.69
CA PHE A 27 -10.66 6.63 3.37
C PHE A 27 -11.12 7.69 4.36
N LEU A 28 -11.94 8.66 3.92
CA LEU A 28 -12.39 9.77 4.76
C LEU A 28 -13.24 9.28 5.95
N SER A 29 -14.19 8.37 5.70
CA SER A 29 -15.00 7.79 6.77
C SER A 29 -14.16 6.92 7.72
N GLY A 30 -13.25 6.13 7.19
CA GLY A 30 -12.33 5.32 7.98
C GLY A 30 -11.44 6.17 8.88
N VAL A 31 -10.86 7.26 8.35
CA VAL A 31 -10.06 8.20 9.14
C VAL A 31 -10.91 8.87 10.20
N ALA A 32 -12.10 9.36 9.85
CA ALA A 32 -13.00 10.02 10.84
C ALA A 32 -13.38 9.08 11.98
N LEU A 33 -13.78 7.85 11.65
CA LEU A 33 -14.11 6.82 12.64
C LEU A 33 -12.88 6.39 13.45
N GLY A 34 -11.72 6.28 12.80
CA GLY A 34 -10.45 5.95 13.46
C GLY A 34 -10.05 7.02 14.48
N VAL A 35 -10.12 8.31 14.11
CA VAL A 35 -9.87 9.42 15.03
C VAL A 35 -10.83 9.38 16.19
N LEU A 36 -12.13 9.20 15.94
CA LEU A 36 -13.13 9.09 16.99
C LEU A 36 -12.83 7.90 17.93
N ALA A 37 -12.52 6.73 17.40
CA ALA A 37 -12.23 5.55 18.20
C ALA A 37 -10.97 5.74 19.07
N VAL A 38 -9.92 6.40 18.54
CA VAL A 38 -8.71 6.71 19.30
C VAL A 38 -8.99 7.73 20.40
N THR A 39 -9.75 8.81 20.10
CA THR A 39 -10.07 9.85 21.10
C THR A 39 -10.97 9.32 22.21
N MET A 40 -11.83 8.34 21.90
CA MET A 40 -12.66 7.66 22.90
C MET A 40 -11.92 6.55 23.68
N GLY A 41 -10.63 6.29 23.35
CA GLY A 41 -9.86 5.24 24.00
C GLY A 41 -10.26 3.81 23.61
N LEU A 42 -11.04 3.63 22.54
CA LEU A 42 -11.52 2.32 22.09
C LEU A 42 -10.44 1.51 21.38
N THR A 43 -9.47 2.17 20.76
CA THR A 43 -8.35 1.52 20.06
C THR A 43 -7.11 2.41 20.10
N PRO A 44 -5.90 1.83 20.12
CA PRO A 44 -4.67 2.60 19.92
C PRO A 44 -4.57 3.10 18.46
N LEU A 45 -3.75 4.13 18.25
CA LEU A 45 -3.55 4.73 16.92
C LEU A 45 -3.20 3.70 15.84
N TRP A 46 -2.26 2.79 16.13
CA TRP A 46 -1.85 1.75 15.18
C TRP A 46 -3.01 0.81 14.80
N GLY A 47 -3.90 0.48 15.73
CA GLY A 47 -5.07 -0.34 15.46
C GLY A 47 -6.07 0.37 14.53
N ALA A 48 -6.30 1.66 14.75
CA ALA A 48 -7.14 2.48 13.85
C ALA A 48 -6.53 2.57 12.45
N VAL A 49 -5.21 2.79 12.34
CA VAL A 49 -4.50 2.82 11.04
C VAL A 49 -4.63 1.49 10.30
N LEU A 50 -4.41 0.36 10.97
CA LEU A 50 -4.57 -0.97 10.37
C LEU A 50 -6.00 -1.23 9.90
N ALA A 51 -7.01 -0.80 10.68
CA ALA A 51 -8.41 -0.92 10.28
C ALA A 51 -8.72 -0.09 9.02
N VAL A 52 -8.24 1.15 8.94
CA VAL A 52 -8.38 1.99 7.74
C VAL A 52 -7.73 1.34 6.53
N LEU A 53 -6.52 0.80 6.69
CA LEU A 53 -5.82 0.11 5.61
C LEU A 53 -6.57 -1.13 5.12
N ALA A 54 -7.07 -1.96 6.04
CA ALA A 54 -7.86 -3.14 5.69
C ALA A 54 -9.12 -2.74 4.91
N LEU A 55 -9.83 -1.69 5.33
CA LEU A 55 -11.00 -1.16 4.63
C LEU A 55 -10.62 -0.65 3.22
N LEU A 56 -9.51 0.06 3.08
CA LEU A 56 -9.01 0.54 1.78
C LEU A 56 -8.64 -0.62 0.84
N MET A 57 -7.99 -1.67 1.36
CA MET A 57 -7.69 -2.86 0.57
C MET A 57 -8.97 -3.50 0.04
N VAL A 58 -10.01 -3.65 0.87
CA VAL A 58 -11.31 -4.16 0.44
C VAL A 58 -11.96 -3.25 -0.60
N ALA A 59 -11.95 -1.93 -0.39
CA ALA A 59 -12.51 -0.95 -1.34
C ALA A 59 -11.76 -0.92 -2.69
N ALA A 60 -10.48 -1.32 -2.72
CA ALA A 60 -9.69 -1.40 -3.93
C ALA A 60 -9.91 -2.67 -4.75
N ILE A 61 -10.52 -3.72 -4.19
CA ILE A 61 -10.75 -5.00 -4.88
C ILE A 61 -11.44 -4.82 -6.25
N PRO A 62 -12.54 -4.05 -6.38
CA PRO A 62 -13.20 -3.87 -7.67
C PRO A 62 -12.27 -3.28 -8.73
N LYS A 63 -11.44 -2.30 -8.35
CA LYS A 63 -10.43 -1.71 -9.24
C LYS A 63 -9.42 -2.76 -9.71
N TRP A 64 -8.90 -3.57 -8.81
CA TRP A 64 -7.91 -4.61 -9.14
C TRP A 64 -8.50 -5.68 -10.05
N LEU A 65 -9.77 -6.07 -9.84
CA LEU A 65 -10.46 -7.01 -10.71
C LEU A 65 -10.68 -6.43 -12.12
N ILE A 66 -11.01 -5.14 -12.23
CA ILE A 66 -11.12 -4.43 -13.51
C ILE A 66 -9.76 -4.38 -14.21
N ASP A 67 -8.69 -4.04 -13.49
CA ASP A 67 -7.33 -4.02 -14.06
C ASP A 67 -6.90 -5.41 -14.54
N ARG A 68 -7.26 -6.48 -13.80
CA ARG A 68 -7.02 -7.86 -14.23
C ARG A 68 -7.73 -8.19 -15.54
N GLN A 69 -9.00 -7.77 -15.68
CA GLN A 69 -9.79 -8.01 -16.89
C GLN A 69 -9.25 -7.22 -18.10
N ARG A 70 -8.82 -5.97 -17.87
CA ARG A 70 -8.34 -5.07 -18.95
C ARG A 70 -6.90 -5.35 -19.37
N TYR A 71 -6.02 -5.65 -18.44
CA TYR A 71 -4.56 -5.68 -18.65
C TYR A 71 -3.91 -7.01 -18.25
N GLY A 72 -4.68 -7.93 -17.68
CA GLY A 72 -4.20 -9.23 -17.23
C GLY A 72 -3.71 -9.27 -15.77
N THR A 73 -3.46 -10.48 -15.28
CA THR A 73 -3.05 -10.72 -13.89
C THR A 73 -1.75 -9.99 -13.51
N PRO A 74 -0.71 -9.93 -14.36
CA PRO A 74 0.53 -9.22 -13.99
C PRO A 74 0.30 -7.73 -13.71
N ALA A 75 -0.58 -7.06 -14.47
CA ALA A 75 -0.90 -5.65 -14.23
C ALA A 75 -1.64 -5.44 -12.90
N MET A 76 -2.57 -6.32 -12.56
CA MET A 76 -3.23 -6.31 -11.26
C MET A 76 -2.20 -6.49 -10.12
N VAL A 77 -1.31 -7.47 -10.24
CA VAL A 77 -0.28 -7.76 -9.24
C VAL A 77 0.67 -6.57 -9.06
N LEU A 78 1.09 -5.94 -10.16
CA LEU A 78 1.91 -4.71 -10.10
C LEU A 78 1.17 -3.58 -9.39
N CYS A 79 -0.12 -3.38 -9.68
CA CYS A 79 -0.92 -2.34 -9.03
C CYS A 79 -1.01 -2.56 -7.50
N ILE A 80 -1.24 -3.80 -7.08
CA ILE A 80 -1.26 -4.16 -5.66
C ILE A 80 0.11 -3.92 -5.01
N LEU A 81 1.20 -4.35 -5.68
CA LEU A 81 2.56 -4.13 -5.19
C LEU A 81 2.85 -2.63 -5.00
N VAL A 82 2.55 -1.80 -5.99
CA VAL A 82 2.80 -0.35 -5.91
C VAL A 82 1.96 0.30 -4.81
N ALA A 83 0.69 -0.08 -4.64
CA ALA A 83 -0.17 0.44 -3.58
C ALA A 83 0.37 0.09 -2.19
N THR A 84 0.78 -1.16 -1.98
CA THR A 84 1.31 -1.62 -0.70
C THR A 84 2.70 -1.04 -0.40
N GLN A 85 3.56 -0.91 -1.41
CA GLN A 85 4.86 -0.24 -1.27
C GLN A 85 4.72 1.26 -1.02
N GLY A 86 3.73 1.91 -1.63
CA GLY A 86 3.41 3.30 -1.34
C GLY A 86 3.08 3.51 0.14
N PHE A 87 2.25 2.64 0.73
CA PHE A 87 1.98 2.70 2.15
C PHE A 87 3.23 2.42 3.01
N HIS A 88 4.02 1.43 2.66
CA HIS A 88 5.28 1.12 3.35
C HIS A 88 6.26 2.33 3.35
N THR A 89 6.30 3.07 2.23
CA THR A 89 7.07 4.32 2.14
C THR A 89 6.52 5.39 3.09
N VAL A 90 5.20 5.55 3.18
CA VAL A 90 4.57 6.50 4.13
C VAL A 90 4.93 6.15 5.57
N GLU A 91 4.98 4.87 5.91
CA GLU A 91 5.40 4.40 7.23
C GLU A 91 6.84 4.82 7.58
N HIS A 92 7.77 4.64 6.63
CA HIS A 92 9.15 5.09 6.83
C HIS A 92 9.27 6.62 6.91
N ILE A 93 8.48 7.37 6.15
CA ILE A 93 8.43 8.83 6.26
C ILE A 93 7.93 9.24 7.65
N ALA A 94 6.90 8.57 8.18
CA ALA A 94 6.39 8.83 9.52
C ALA A 94 7.46 8.56 10.60
N GLN A 95 8.19 7.44 10.50
CA GLN A 95 9.32 7.12 11.38
C GLN A 95 10.41 8.20 11.31
N TRP A 96 10.76 8.62 10.10
CA TRP A 96 11.77 9.66 9.89
C TRP A 96 11.34 10.99 10.54
N ILE A 97 10.09 11.40 10.36
CA ILE A 97 9.52 12.62 10.98
C ILE A 97 9.58 12.50 12.51
N GLN A 98 9.12 11.36 13.05
CA GLN A 98 9.13 11.10 14.50
C GLN A 98 10.55 11.23 15.07
N PHE A 99 11.54 10.65 14.41
CA PHE A 99 12.92 10.65 14.90
C PHE A 99 13.63 11.99 14.67
N HIS A 100 13.59 12.54 13.44
CA HIS A 100 14.41 13.70 13.09
C HIS A 100 13.74 15.05 13.40
N ILE A 101 12.42 15.15 13.22
CA ILE A 101 11.69 16.41 13.42
C ILE A 101 11.15 16.50 14.84
N LEU A 102 10.40 15.48 15.29
CA LEU A 102 9.79 15.46 16.62
C LEU A 102 10.79 15.07 17.72
N ARG A 103 12.01 14.65 17.35
CA ARG A 103 13.08 14.27 18.29
C ARG A 103 12.68 13.16 19.27
N TRP A 104 11.80 12.27 18.82
CA TRP A 104 11.45 11.11 19.62
C TRP A 104 12.65 10.15 19.76
N PRO A 105 12.82 9.48 20.91
CA PRO A 105 13.82 8.43 21.05
C PRO A 105 13.60 7.34 20.01
N PHE A 106 14.68 6.72 19.51
CA PHE A 106 14.62 5.69 18.46
C PHE A 106 13.57 4.61 18.72
N PHE A 107 13.48 4.11 19.97
CA PHE A 107 12.50 3.09 20.33
C PHE A 107 11.04 3.56 20.35
N LYS A 108 10.77 4.87 20.28
CA LYS A 108 9.42 5.46 20.17
C LYS A 108 9.08 5.87 18.73
N ALA A 109 10.12 6.07 17.89
CA ALA A 109 9.94 6.45 16.48
C ALA A 109 9.59 5.21 15.64
N SER A 110 8.47 4.56 15.95
CA SER A 110 8.06 3.26 15.41
C SER A 110 7.03 3.35 14.28
N GLY A 111 6.78 4.56 13.75
CA GLY A 111 5.84 4.80 12.66
C GLY A 111 4.38 4.87 13.09
N LEU A 112 3.48 4.55 12.17
CA LEU A 112 2.03 4.61 12.37
C LEU A 112 1.44 3.28 12.84
N ILE A 113 2.04 2.15 12.41
CA ILE A 113 1.55 0.80 12.71
C ILE A 113 2.37 0.10 13.81
N SER A 114 3.33 0.79 14.38
CA SER A 114 4.13 0.46 15.58
C SER A 114 4.40 -1.04 15.86
N PRO A 115 3.51 -1.82 16.53
CA PRO A 115 3.79 -3.22 16.86
C PRO A 115 3.93 -4.13 15.63
N ALA A 116 3.30 -3.76 14.51
CA ALA A 116 3.42 -4.50 13.24
C ALA A 116 4.71 -4.17 12.49
N ASN A 117 5.53 -3.26 13.02
CA ASN A 117 6.82 -2.86 12.44
C ASN A 117 8.00 -3.68 13.01
N ALA A 118 7.76 -4.92 13.38
CA ALA A 118 8.80 -5.83 13.86
C ALA A 118 9.71 -6.30 12.71
N GLU A 119 10.99 -6.54 12.97
CA GLU A 119 11.96 -6.95 11.95
C GLU A 119 11.55 -8.20 11.16
N TRP A 120 10.91 -9.18 11.82
CA TRP A 120 10.40 -10.36 11.13
C TRP A 120 9.29 -10.04 10.11
N VAL A 121 8.49 -8.99 10.35
CA VAL A 121 7.48 -8.51 9.39
C VAL A 121 8.17 -7.96 8.14
N HIS A 122 9.23 -7.15 8.32
CA HIS A 122 10.05 -6.67 7.22
C HIS A 122 10.73 -7.80 6.45
N PHE A 123 11.21 -8.81 7.14
CA PHE A 123 11.80 -9.99 6.50
C PHE A 123 10.77 -10.68 5.58
N VAL A 124 9.60 -11.01 6.11
CA VAL A 124 8.52 -11.65 5.32
C VAL A 124 8.07 -10.74 4.18
N TRP A 125 7.93 -9.44 4.44
CA TRP A 125 7.53 -8.45 3.44
C TRP A 125 8.54 -8.37 2.29
N ASN A 126 9.83 -8.29 2.58
CA ASN A 126 10.88 -8.22 1.56
C ASN A 126 10.89 -9.48 0.69
N TRP A 127 10.68 -10.67 1.27
CA TRP A 127 10.51 -11.91 0.49
C TRP A 127 9.27 -11.87 -0.40
N ALA A 128 8.14 -11.40 0.12
CA ALA A 128 6.92 -11.27 -0.67
C ALA A 128 7.11 -10.30 -1.85
N VAL A 129 7.78 -9.17 -1.64
CA VAL A 129 8.14 -8.21 -2.70
C VAL A 129 9.07 -8.87 -3.73
N LEU A 130 10.14 -9.54 -3.29
CA LEU A 130 11.09 -10.21 -4.19
C LEU A 130 10.39 -11.26 -5.05
N LEU A 131 9.59 -12.14 -4.47
CA LEU A 131 8.85 -13.17 -5.20
C LEU A 131 7.85 -12.56 -6.19
N THR A 132 7.20 -11.47 -5.80
CA THR A 132 6.29 -10.72 -6.68
C THR A 132 7.04 -10.11 -7.86
N VAL A 133 8.19 -9.50 -7.64
CA VAL A 133 9.04 -8.94 -8.72
C VAL A 133 9.51 -10.05 -9.66
N ILE A 134 9.96 -11.20 -9.13
CA ILE A 134 10.34 -12.37 -9.96
C ILE A 134 9.16 -12.83 -10.82
N TYR A 135 7.97 -12.93 -10.24
CA TYR A 135 6.75 -13.25 -10.97
C TYR A 135 6.48 -12.27 -12.10
N LEU A 136 6.55 -10.97 -11.84
CA LEU A 136 6.31 -9.91 -12.82
C LEU A 136 7.35 -9.95 -13.95
N CYS A 137 8.63 -10.12 -13.63
CA CYS A 137 9.71 -10.25 -14.63
C CYS A 137 9.48 -11.45 -15.54
N ARG A 138 9.10 -12.60 -14.99
CA ARG A 138 8.78 -13.81 -15.76
C ARG A 138 7.56 -13.64 -16.66
N ASN A 139 6.61 -12.80 -16.27
CA ASN A 139 5.36 -12.52 -16.99
C ASN A 139 5.42 -11.27 -17.89
N GLY A 140 6.62 -10.84 -18.27
CA GLY A 140 6.82 -9.82 -19.32
C GLY A 140 7.13 -8.41 -18.85
N MET A 141 7.30 -8.18 -17.54
CA MET A 141 7.80 -6.91 -17.05
C MET A 141 9.28 -6.77 -17.44
N ARG A 142 9.60 -5.79 -18.32
CA ARG A 142 10.96 -5.55 -18.83
C ARG A 142 11.27 -4.05 -18.83
N GLY A 143 12.56 -3.73 -18.91
CA GLY A 143 13.02 -2.34 -18.95
C GLY A 143 12.82 -1.62 -17.63
N ILE A 144 12.34 -0.38 -17.67
CA ILE A 144 12.16 0.48 -16.49
C ILE A 144 11.27 -0.16 -15.39
N TRP A 145 10.32 -0.99 -15.80
CA TRP A 145 9.43 -1.71 -14.87
C TRP A 145 10.11 -2.81 -14.07
N ALA A 146 11.29 -3.25 -14.51
CA ALA A 146 12.09 -4.24 -13.80
C ALA A 146 13.05 -3.61 -12.79
N VAL A 147 13.19 -2.29 -12.82
CA VAL A 147 14.13 -1.52 -11.97
C VAL A 147 13.40 -0.81 -10.82
N LEU A 148 12.09 -0.57 -10.96
CA LEU A 148 11.23 0.01 -9.93
C LEU A 148 10.78 -1.04 -8.92
#